data_3786e3f4490ad7a0a24cb67d7dda1aea
#
_entry.id   3786e3f4490ad7a0a24cb67d7dda1aea
#
_cell.length_a   1.000
_cell.length_b   1.000
_cell.length_c   1.000
_cell.angle_alpha   90.00
_cell.angle_beta   90.00
_cell.angle_gamma   90.00
#
_symmetry.space_group_name_H-M   'P 1'
#
loop_
_entity.id
_entity.type
_entity.pdbx_description
1 polymer ?
#
loop_
_entity_poly.entity_id
_entity_poly.type
_entity_poly.pdbx_seq_one_letter_code
_entity_poly.pdbx_strand_id
1 'polypeptide(L)'
;MYLANRGIKAANIPLVPERPPLVDFSKLKANLVVGLTLQADRLVDIRRNRQRMLGLDDAKVRAGGRYGGDYAELERVREELRFARRLFSRHGWPTIDVTRRSVEETAAAIYKLYQERVNPDLRSVLAGGEQDDGDD
;
A
#
# COMPACT_ATOMS: atom_id res chain seq x y z
N MET A 1 11.35 6.57 -6.45
CA MET A 1 12.21 6.81 -7.63
C MET A 1 11.46 6.78 -8.94
N TYR A 2 10.67 5.76 -9.22
CA TYR A 2 9.90 5.66 -10.46
C TYR A 2 9.00 6.88 -10.71
N LEU A 3 8.20 7.26 -9.72
CA LEU A 3 7.28 8.40 -9.86
C LEU A 3 8.03 9.72 -9.94
N ALA A 4 9.11 9.89 -9.19
CA ALA A 4 9.94 11.07 -9.23
C ALA A 4 10.59 11.26 -10.61
N ASN A 5 11.03 10.17 -11.23
CA ASN A 5 11.60 10.19 -12.58
C ASN A 5 10.58 10.60 -13.63
N ARG A 6 9.30 10.48 -13.33
CA ARG A 6 8.18 10.93 -14.18
C ARG A 6 7.68 12.32 -13.83
N GLY A 7 8.40 13.06 -13.00
CA GLY A 7 8.04 14.42 -12.59
C GLY A 7 6.94 14.51 -11.56
N ILE A 8 6.62 13.42 -10.86
CA ILE A 8 5.56 13.38 -9.86
C ILE A 8 6.15 13.51 -8.48
N LYS A 9 5.67 14.46 -7.71
CA LYS A 9 6.00 14.59 -6.30
C LYS A 9 5.19 13.57 -5.51
N ALA A 10 5.84 12.53 -5.01
CA ALA A 10 5.22 11.47 -4.25
C ALA A 10 5.82 11.38 -2.85
N ALA A 11 5.00 11.10 -1.87
CA ALA A 11 5.42 10.86 -0.50
C ALA A 11 4.81 9.56 0.00
N ASN A 12 5.57 8.83 0.79
CA ASN A 12 5.09 7.62 1.46
C ASN A 12 4.82 7.95 2.92
N ILE A 13 3.61 7.65 3.38
CA ILE A 13 3.20 7.86 4.76
C ILE A 13 2.95 6.51 5.41
N PRO A 14 3.84 6.06 6.30
CA PRO A 14 3.62 4.81 7.00
C PRO A 14 2.48 4.93 8.00
N LEU A 15 1.61 3.93 8.04
CA LEU A 15 0.53 3.85 9.01
C LEU A 15 0.95 2.96 10.17
N VAL A 16 1.00 3.53 11.36
CA VAL A 16 1.30 2.82 12.60
C VAL A 16 0.08 2.95 13.50
N PRO A 17 -0.65 1.86 13.83
CA PRO A 17 -1.88 1.93 14.59
C PRO A 17 -1.73 2.53 16.00
N GLU A 18 -0.57 2.36 16.59
CA GLU A 18 -0.27 2.81 17.96
C GLU A 18 0.13 4.27 18.03
N ARG A 19 0.31 4.93 16.89
CA ARG A 19 0.71 6.34 16.81
C ARG A 19 -0.23 7.11 15.92
N PRO A 20 -0.58 8.34 16.26
CA PRO A 20 -1.33 9.18 15.35
C PRO A 20 -0.52 9.40 14.08
N PRO A 21 -1.17 9.47 12.90
CA PRO A 21 -0.47 9.74 11.67
C PRO A 21 0.23 11.10 11.74
N LEU A 22 1.44 11.15 11.20
CA LEU A 22 2.25 12.38 11.16
C LEU A 22 1.58 13.49 10.36
N VAL A 23 0.62 13.12 9.54
CA VAL A 23 -0.10 14.04 8.66
C VAL A 23 -1.58 13.97 8.97
N ASP A 24 -2.21 15.12 9.10
CA ASP A 24 -3.66 15.21 9.16
C ASP A 24 -4.22 15.00 7.76
N PHE A 25 -4.81 13.83 7.50
CA PHE A 25 -5.34 13.47 6.20
C PHE A 25 -6.49 14.37 5.74
N SER A 26 -7.19 15.01 6.66
CA SER A 26 -8.23 15.97 6.31
C SER A 26 -7.68 17.25 5.68
N LYS A 27 -6.42 17.57 5.95
CA LYS A 27 -5.73 18.75 5.43
C LYS A 27 -4.83 18.45 4.24
N LEU A 28 -4.77 17.21 3.79
CA LEU A 28 -3.96 16.82 2.66
C LEU A 28 -4.50 17.42 1.36
N LYS A 29 -3.68 18.26 0.74
CA LYS A 29 -3.94 18.82 -0.59
C LYS A 29 -3.19 18.00 -1.65
N ALA A 30 -3.53 16.73 -1.76
CA ALA A 30 -2.94 15.85 -2.75
C ALA A 30 -3.93 15.60 -3.89
N ASN A 31 -3.42 15.52 -5.11
CA ASN A 31 -4.24 15.17 -6.27
C ASN A 31 -4.69 13.71 -6.20
N LEU A 32 -3.91 12.87 -5.57
CA LEU A 32 -4.21 11.44 -5.43
C LEU A 32 -3.61 10.92 -4.14
N VAL A 33 -4.40 10.17 -3.40
CA VAL A 33 -3.94 9.37 -2.25
C VAL A 33 -4.29 7.92 -2.54
N VAL A 34 -3.32 7.03 -2.43
CA VAL A 34 -3.49 5.60 -2.69
C VAL A 34 -3.16 4.82 -1.43
N GLY A 35 -4.07 3.94 -1.03
CA GLY A 35 -3.82 3.00 0.06
C GLY A 35 -3.13 1.74 -0.47
N LEU A 36 -2.04 1.34 0.17
CA LEU A 36 -1.35 0.11 -0.16
C LEU A 36 -1.70 -0.96 0.87
N THR A 37 -2.15 -2.10 0.39
CA THR A 37 -2.50 -3.25 1.23
C THR A 37 -1.73 -4.49 0.78
N LEU A 38 -1.58 -5.44 1.68
CA LEU A 38 -1.00 -6.75 1.36
C LEU A 38 -1.53 -7.80 2.33
N GLN A 39 -1.26 -9.06 2.04
CA GLN A 39 -1.63 -10.17 2.92
C GLN A 39 -0.81 -10.12 4.22
N ALA A 40 -1.45 -10.47 5.33
CA ALA A 40 -0.86 -10.35 6.65
C ALA A 40 0.40 -11.21 6.84
N ASP A 41 0.36 -12.45 6.37
CA ASP A 41 1.51 -13.36 6.42
C ASP A 41 2.71 -12.80 5.65
N ARG A 42 2.45 -12.20 4.51
CA ARG A 42 3.51 -11.57 3.70
C ARG A 42 4.13 -10.38 4.42
N LEU A 43 3.33 -9.57 5.09
CA LEU A 43 3.83 -8.43 5.85
C LEU A 43 4.69 -8.88 7.04
N VAL A 44 4.28 -9.94 7.72
CA VAL A 44 5.06 -10.55 8.79
C VAL A 44 6.44 -10.97 8.28
N ASP A 45 6.48 -11.68 7.13
CA ASP A 45 7.74 -12.11 6.52
C ASP A 45 8.65 -10.95 6.14
N ILE A 46 8.10 -9.90 5.55
CA ILE A 46 8.85 -8.71 5.17
C ILE A 46 9.47 -8.04 6.40
N ARG A 47 8.70 -7.89 7.47
CA ARG A 47 9.18 -7.29 8.72
C ARG A 47 10.27 -8.14 9.38
N ARG A 48 10.13 -9.45 9.37
CA ARG A 48 11.16 -10.36 9.88
C ARG A 48 12.45 -10.27 9.09
N ASN A 49 12.36 -10.24 7.77
CA ASN A 49 13.52 -10.09 6.91
C ASN A 49 14.24 -8.77 7.16
N ARG A 50 13.51 -7.67 7.34
CA ARG A 50 14.12 -6.39 7.70
C ARG A 50 14.86 -6.44 9.02
N GLN A 51 14.29 -7.09 10.02
CA GLN A 51 14.93 -7.25 11.33
C GLN A 51 16.24 -8.04 11.21
N ARG A 52 16.24 -9.11 10.44
CA ARG A 52 17.46 -9.90 10.17
C ARG A 52 18.54 -9.06 9.47
N MET A 53 18.15 -8.31 8.45
CA MET A 53 19.10 -7.46 7.71
C MET A 53 19.69 -6.34 8.56
N LEU A 54 18.97 -5.88 9.56
CA LEU A 54 19.44 -4.85 10.48
C LEU A 54 20.21 -5.42 11.68
N GLY A 55 20.35 -6.75 11.77
CA GLY A 55 21.05 -7.40 12.88
C GLY A 55 20.37 -7.25 14.23
N LEU A 56 19.11 -6.90 14.24
CA LEU A 56 18.36 -6.57 15.49
C LEU A 56 17.65 -7.76 16.12
N ASP A 57 17.93 -8.99 15.65
CA ASP A 57 16.84 -9.92 15.76
C ASP A 57 17.00 -11.13 16.63
N ASP A 58 18.18 -11.64 16.85
CA ASP A 58 18.26 -12.98 17.42
C ASP A 58 17.91 -13.02 18.91
N ALA A 59 18.19 -11.98 19.65
CA ALA A 59 17.89 -11.94 21.08
C ALA A 59 16.44 -11.54 21.37
N LYS A 60 15.87 -10.61 20.59
CA LYS A 60 14.49 -10.14 20.79
C LYS A 60 13.45 -11.10 20.21
N VAL A 61 13.76 -11.77 19.12
CA VAL A 61 12.88 -12.77 18.49
C VAL A 61 12.81 -14.03 19.36
N ARG A 62 13.93 -14.41 19.99
CA ARG A 62 13.95 -15.53 20.95
C ARG A 62 13.27 -15.20 22.27
N ALA A 63 13.32 -13.96 22.72
CA ALA A 63 12.66 -13.51 23.93
C ALA A 63 11.14 -13.37 23.75
N GLY A 64 10.64 -13.28 22.54
CA GLY A 64 9.21 -13.26 22.24
C GLY A 64 8.50 -14.60 22.32
N GLY A 65 9.17 -15.67 22.71
CA GLY A 65 8.56 -16.96 22.97
C GLY A 65 8.16 -17.75 21.73
N ARG A 66 8.62 -18.98 21.64
CA ARG A 66 8.36 -19.90 20.52
C ARG A 66 6.90 -20.33 20.37
N TYR A 67 6.03 -20.03 21.33
CA TYR A 67 4.71 -20.65 21.44
C TYR A 67 3.56 -19.66 21.38
N GLY A 68 3.51 -18.73 20.64
CA GLY A 68 2.42 -17.77 20.52
C GLY A 68 2.84 -16.51 19.83
N GLY A 69 4.16 -16.27 19.76
CA GLY A 69 4.70 -15.07 19.13
C GLY A 69 4.32 -14.96 17.66
N ASP A 70 4.38 -16.05 16.94
CA ASP A 70 4.06 -16.07 15.52
C ASP A 70 2.57 -15.84 15.23
N TYR A 71 1.72 -16.50 16.01
CA TYR A 71 0.28 -16.35 15.86
C TYR A 71 -0.20 -14.99 16.35
N ALA A 72 0.30 -14.54 17.49
CA ALA A 72 -0.04 -13.24 18.04
C ALA A 72 0.42 -12.10 17.13
N GLU A 73 1.61 -12.23 16.53
CA GLU A 73 2.13 -11.27 15.57
C GLU A 73 1.26 -11.22 14.32
N LEU A 74 0.85 -12.37 13.79
CA LEU A 74 -0.04 -12.45 12.65
C LEU A 74 -1.39 -11.80 12.92
N GLU A 75 -1.98 -12.06 14.09
CA GLU A 75 -3.24 -11.43 14.48
C GLU A 75 -3.11 -9.92 14.62
N ARG A 76 -2.02 -9.45 15.18
CA ARG A 76 -1.72 -8.01 15.30
C ARG A 76 -1.64 -7.35 13.93
N VAL A 77 -0.94 -7.98 13.00
CA VAL A 77 -0.81 -7.48 11.63
C VAL A 77 -2.17 -7.48 10.93
N ARG A 78 -2.98 -8.50 11.14
CA ARG A 78 -4.35 -8.51 10.60
C ARG A 78 -5.19 -7.34 11.11
N GLU A 79 -5.08 -7.01 12.37
CA GLU A 79 -5.76 -5.85 12.94
C GLU A 79 -5.26 -4.53 12.35
N GLU A 80 -3.94 -4.39 12.19
CA GLU A 80 -3.34 -3.23 11.51
C GLU A 80 -3.88 -3.05 10.09
N LEU A 81 -3.97 -4.13 9.35
CA LEU A 81 -4.48 -4.10 7.98
C LEU A 81 -5.97 -3.78 7.92
N ARG A 82 -6.76 -4.28 8.86
CA ARG A 82 -8.19 -3.91 8.97
C ARG A 82 -8.34 -2.43 9.26
N PHE A 83 -7.55 -1.90 10.17
CA PHE A 83 -7.53 -0.47 10.48
C PHE A 83 -7.21 0.36 9.24
N ALA A 84 -6.17 -0.02 8.52
CA ALA A 84 -5.76 0.67 7.30
C ALA A 84 -6.87 0.64 6.24
N ARG A 85 -7.49 -0.50 6.01
CA ARG A 85 -8.59 -0.64 5.04
C ARG A 85 -9.80 0.21 5.41
N ARG A 86 -10.14 0.28 6.69
CA ARG A 86 -11.22 1.15 7.17
C ARG A 86 -10.90 2.63 6.92
N LEU A 87 -9.66 3.01 7.17
CA LEU A 87 -9.20 4.38 6.92
C LEU A 87 -9.32 4.72 5.42
N PHE A 88 -8.84 3.85 4.54
CA PHE A 88 -8.91 4.05 3.10
C PHE A 88 -10.35 4.14 2.61
N SER A 89 -11.21 3.26 3.11
CA SER A 89 -12.64 3.25 2.77
C SER A 89 -13.34 4.52 3.24
N ARG A 90 -13.02 4.97 4.45
CA ARG A 90 -13.60 6.21 5.01
C ARG A 90 -13.29 7.43 4.16
N HIS A 91 -12.08 7.51 3.63
CA HIS A 91 -11.65 8.62 2.78
C HIS A 91 -11.95 8.40 1.30
N GLY A 92 -12.44 7.23 0.92
CA GLY A 92 -12.70 6.91 -0.48
C GLY A 92 -11.46 6.81 -1.34
N TRP A 93 -10.32 6.49 -0.75
CA TRP A 93 -9.08 6.36 -1.49
C TRP A 93 -9.02 5.03 -2.26
N PRO A 94 -8.50 5.03 -3.49
CA PRO A 94 -8.24 3.78 -4.19
C PRO A 94 -7.17 2.98 -3.46
N THR A 95 -7.31 1.66 -3.47
CA THR A 95 -6.38 0.74 -2.81
C THR A 95 -5.73 -0.20 -3.83
N ILE A 96 -4.47 -0.53 -3.59
CA ILE A 96 -3.71 -1.47 -4.40
C ILE A 96 -3.18 -2.56 -3.48
N ASP A 97 -3.47 -3.83 -3.81
CA ASP A 97 -2.87 -4.97 -3.15
C ASP A 97 -1.50 -5.24 -3.78
N VAL A 98 -0.46 -5.08 -2.98
CA VAL A 98 0.93 -5.21 -3.44
C VAL A 98 1.55 -6.57 -3.13
N THR A 99 0.76 -7.53 -2.64
CA THR A 99 1.25 -8.84 -2.20
C THR A 99 2.09 -9.55 -3.27
N ARG A 100 1.65 -9.48 -4.53
CA ARG A 100 2.29 -10.14 -5.67
C ARG A 100 2.84 -9.17 -6.70
N ARG A 101 3.02 -7.92 -6.33
CA ARG A 101 3.53 -6.89 -7.23
C ARG A 101 4.93 -6.47 -6.83
N SER A 102 5.77 -6.20 -7.81
CA SER A 102 7.05 -5.54 -7.58
C SER A 102 6.84 -4.06 -7.25
N VAL A 103 7.89 -3.40 -6.78
CA VAL A 103 7.87 -1.96 -6.53
C VAL A 103 7.56 -1.20 -7.83
N GLU A 104 8.15 -1.62 -8.93
CA GLU A 104 7.96 -1.01 -10.24
C GLU A 104 6.53 -1.19 -10.75
N GLU A 105 5.95 -2.37 -10.59
CA GLU A 105 4.56 -2.63 -10.96
C GLU A 105 3.58 -1.81 -10.13
N THR A 106 3.84 -1.69 -8.84
CA THR A 106 3.05 -0.85 -7.95
C THR A 106 3.14 0.62 -8.36
N ALA A 107 4.34 1.11 -8.63
CA ALA A 107 4.54 2.49 -9.06
C ALA A 107 3.86 2.75 -10.41
N ALA A 108 3.91 1.81 -11.35
CA ALA A 108 3.22 1.93 -12.63
C ALA A 108 1.69 1.99 -12.46
N ALA A 109 1.14 1.20 -11.56
CA ALA A 109 -0.29 1.23 -11.25
C ALA A 109 -0.70 2.58 -10.64
N ILE A 110 0.09 3.12 -9.73
CA ILE A 110 -0.14 4.44 -9.15
C ILE A 110 -0.06 5.53 -10.22
N TYR A 111 0.92 5.45 -11.10
CA TYR A 111 1.08 6.40 -12.19
C TYR A 111 -0.14 6.41 -13.11
N LYS A 112 -0.69 5.25 -13.43
CA LYS A 112 -1.92 5.13 -14.21
C LYS A 112 -3.10 5.81 -13.52
N LEU A 113 -3.28 5.59 -12.23
CA LEU A 113 -4.32 6.25 -11.44
C LEU A 113 -4.14 7.77 -11.44
N TYR A 114 -2.91 8.23 -11.33
CA TYR A 114 -2.58 9.65 -11.36
C TYR A 114 -2.94 10.27 -12.71
N GLN A 115 -2.59 9.62 -13.80
CA GLN A 115 -2.93 10.09 -15.14
C GLN A 115 -4.43 10.20 -15.34
N GLU A 116 -5.19 9.20 -14.91
CA GLU A 116 -6.65 9.21 -14.98
C GLU A 116 -7.28 10.33 -14.14
N ARG A 117 -6.63 10.68 -13.02
CA ARG A 117 -7.10 11.74 -12.14
C ARG A 117 -6.86 13.13 -12.70
N VAL A 118 -5.69 13.34 -13.27
CA VAL A 118 -5.28 14.64 -13.84
C VAL A 118 -5.93 14.87 -15.21
N ASN A 119 -6.20 13.80 -15.95
CA ASN A 119 -6.81 13.87 -17.25
C ASN A 119 -8.00 12.89 -17.32
N PRO A 120 -9.20 13.31 -16.90
CA PRO A 120 -10.39 12.46 -16.94
C PRO A 120 -10.76 11.96 -18.32
N ASP A 121 -10.35 12.66 -19.40
CA ASP A 121 -10.63 12.26 -20.76
C ASP A 121 -9.92 10.97 -21.15
N LEU A 122 -8.75 10.69 -20.56
CA LEU A 122 -8.05 9.42 -20.76
C LEU A 122 -8.85 8.22 -20.24
N ARG A 123 -9.64 8.42 -19.22
CA ARG A 123 -10.47 7.35 -18.66
C ARG A 123 -11.56 6.90 -19.64
N SER A 124 -12.16 7.84 -20.36
CA SER A 124 -13.17 7.54 -21.37
C SER A 124 -12.56 6.88 -22.60
N VAL A 125 -11.35 7.26 -23.00
CA VAL A 125 -10.64 6.65 -24.12
C VAL A 125 -10.24 5.21 -23.82
N LEU A 126 -9.75 4.94 -22.60
CA LEU A 126 -9.37 3.60 -22.19
C LEU A 126 -10.56 2.68 -21.96
N ALA A 127 -11.70 3.23 -21.52
CA ALA A 127 -12.94 2.48 -21.38
C ALA A 127 -13.66 2.26 -22.73
N GLY A 128 -13.46 3.16 -23.69
CA GLY A 128 -14.03 3.05 -25.04
C GLY A 128 -13.29 2.10 -25.96
N GLY A 129 -12.07 1.71 -25.60
CA GLY A 129 -11.26 0.79 -26.40
C GLY A 129 -11.66 -0.68 -26.30
N GLU A 130 -12.52 -1.01 -25.37
CA GLU A 130 -13.00 -2.39 -25.19
C GLU A 130 -14.34 -2.70 -25.90
N GLN A 131 -14.93 -1.70 -26.58
CA GLN A 131 -16.24 -1.88 -27.21
C GLN A 131 -16.23 -2.02 -28.72
N ASP A 132 -15.07 -2.11 -29.35
CA ASP A 132 -15.01 -2.16 -30.81
C ASP A 132 -14.58 -3.52 -31.40
N ASP A 133 -14.72 -4.59 -30.65
CA ASP A 133 -14.47 -5.96 -31.10
C ASP A 133 -15.76 -6.78 -31.16
N GLY A 134 -16.79 -6.28 -31.80
CA GLY A 134 -18.01 -7.05 -31.80
C GLY A 134 -19.06 -6.72 -32.84
N ASP A 135 -18.69 -6.27 -34.01
CA ASP A 135 -19.66 -6.21 -35.11
C ASP A 135 -19.01 -6.43 -36.47
N ASP A 136 -19.01 -7.70 -36.82
CA ASP A 136 -19.28 -8.12 -38.21
C ASP A 136 -19.71 -9.56 -38.22
#